data_709abddc4c33c12637eaf1da8c3659c5
#
_entry.id   709abddc4c33c12637eaf1da8c3659c5
#
_cell.length_a   1.000
_cell.length_b   1.000
_cell.length_c   1.000
_cell.angle_alpha   90.00
_cell.angle_beta   90.00
_cell.angle_gamma   90.00
#
_symmetry.space_group_name_H-M   'P 1'
#
loop_
_entity.id
_entity.type
_entity.pdbx_description
1 polymer ?
#
loop_
_entity_poly.entity_id
_entity_poly.type
_entity_poly.pdbx_seq_one_letter_code
_entity_poly.pdbx_strand_id
1 'polypeptide(L)'
;KMPRRVVVTGMGITSCLGNTLEDVTESLKEAKSGITFADEFAELGIKSQVRGIPKLTEEDFQELIPKSVLRFCGTNAKYAYIAMERAIKDAGLKPEDYQENPRVASIIGQGGTSIPDIVETVDAVQSGQKRWKNKVGPFRVTRSMGSTCSAVLATAFKTQGPSYSISSACSTG
;
A
#
# COMPACT_ATOMS: atom_id res chain seq x y z
N LYS A 1 37.62 -10.90 -6.29
CA LYS A 1 36.76 -10.19 -5.30
C LYS A 1 35.58 -11.11 -4.97
N MET A 2 35.39 -11.48 -3.71
CA MET A 2 34.17 -12.19 -3.29
C MET A 2 32.96 -11.30 -3.54
N PRO A 3 31.85 -11.85 -4.08
CA PRO A 3 30.63 -11.08 -4.27
C PRO A 3 30.09 -10.60 -2.92
N ARG A 4 29.51 -9.40 -2.88
CA ARG A 4 28.82 -8.91 -1.69
C ARG A 4 27.63 -9.79 -1.39
N ARG A 5 27.51 -10.25 -0.15
CA ARG A 5 26.38 -11.04 0.31
C ARG A 5 25.21 -10.11 0.65
N VAL A 6 24.06 -10.36 0.06
CA VAL A 6 22.81 -9.66 0.34
C VAL A 6 21.88 -10.59 1.12
N VAL A 7 21.26 -10.08 2.16
CA VAL A 7 20.37 -10.85 3.05
C VAL A 7 19.06 -10.08 3.29
N VAL A 8 17.97 -10.81 3.55
CA VAL A 8 16.72 -10.25 4.05
C VAL A 8 16.85 -10.17 5.57
N THR A 9 16.63 -8.98 6.13
CA THR A 9 16.77 -8.75 7.58
C THR A 9 15.43 -8.59 8.28
N GLY A 10 14.34 -8.32 7.56
CA GLY A 10 12.99 -8.22 8.11
C GLY A 10 11.95 -8.28 7.02
N MET A 11 10.76 -8.71 7.39
CA MET A 11 9.61 -8.85 6.51
C MET A 11 8.37 -8.22 7.13
N GLY A 12 7.50 -7.67 6.29
CA GLY A 12 6.19 -7.19 6.69
C GLY A 12 5.18 -7.49 5.60
N ILE A 13 3.96 -7.80 6.00
CA ILE A 13 2.91 -8.22 5.08
C ILE A 13 1.55 -7.70 5.49
N THR A 14 0.72 -7.42 4.50
CA THR A 14 -0.73 -7.30 4.59
C THR A 14 -1.33 -8.07 3.43
N SER A 15 -2.15 -9.07 3.72
CA SER A 15 -2.72 -9.92 2.68
C SER A 15 -4.10 -10.46 3.09
N CYS A 16 -4.79 -11.11 2.16
CA CYS A 16 -6.04 -11.81 2.47
C CYS A 16 -5.84 -13.06 3.35
N LEU A 17 -4.59 -13.55 3.49
CA LEU A 17 -4.25 -14.67 4.38
C LEU A 17 -4.06 -14.23 5.84
N GLY A 18 -3.77 -12.97 6.06
CA GLY A 18 -3.54 -12.39 7.38
C GLY A 18 -2.86 -11.04 7.30
N ASN A 19 -2.84 -10.35 8.42
CA ASN A 19 -2.25 -9.01 8.54
C ASN A 19 -0.89 -9.01 9.26
N THR A 20 -0.45 -10.15 9.76
CA THR A 20 0.86 -10.34 10.41
C THR A 20 1.62 -11.49 9.75
N LEU A 21 2.92 -11.58 9.98
CA LEU A 21 3.74 -12.72 9.53
C LEU A 21 3.27 -14.02 10.13
N GLU A 22 2.87 -14.00 11.39
CA GLU A 22 2.36 -15.15 12.15
C GLU A 22 1.07 -15.66 11.52
N ASP A 23 0.07 -14.78 11.29
CA ASP A 23 -1.21 -15.15 10.68
C ASP A 23 -1.03 -15.75 9.27
N VAL A 24 -0.19 -15.12 8.46
CA VAL A 24 0.09 -15.60 7.10
C VAL A 24 0.82 -16.95 7.13
N THR A 25 1.80 -17.09 8.02
CA THR A 25 2.54 -18.36 8.20
C THR A 25 1.62 -19.49 8.63
N GLU A 26 0.73 -19.24 9.59
CA GLU A 26 -0.26 -20.22 10.03
C GLU A 26 -1.22 -20.58 8.90
N SER A 27 -1.77 -19.57 8.19
CA SER A 27 -2.66 -19.79 7.05
C SER A 27 -2.02 -20.64 5.96
N LEU A 28 -0.73 -20.41 5.68
CA LEU A 28 0.01 -21.21 4.69
C LEU A 28 0.26 -22.65 5.19
N LYS A 29 0.62 -22.83 6.45
CA LYS A 29 0.83 -24.17 7.05
C LYS A 29 -0.45 -25.00 7.06
N GLU A 30 -1.57 -24.37 7.33
CA GLU A 30 -2.88 -25.03 7.43
C GLU A 30 -3.64 -25.04 6.08
N ALA A 31 -3.02 -24.56 5.00
CA ALA A 31 -3.63 -24.43 3.67
C ALA A 31 -4.96 -23.66 3.70
N LYS A 32 -5.10 -22.68 4.58
CA LYS A 32 -6.27 -21.80 4.66
C LYS A 32 -6.29 -20.86 3.47
N SER A 33 -7.43 -20.76 2.79
CA SER A 33 -7.62 -19.78 1.72
C SER A 33 -8.07 -18.43 2.30
N GLY A 34 -7.49 -17.36 1.78
CA GLY A 34 -7.97 -15.99 2.03
C GLY A 34 -8.96 -15.51 0.97
N ILE A 35 -9.32 -16.36 0.02
CA ILE A 35 -10.29 -16.02 -1.04
C ILE A 35 -11.71 -16.18 -0.49
N THR A 36 -12.53 -15.17 -0.71
CA THR A 36 -13.93 -15.12 -0.25
C THR A 36 -14.87 -14.78 -1.40
N PHE A 37 -16.15 -15.08 -1.22
CA PHE A 37 -17.19 -14.64 -2.14
C PHE A 37 -17.33 -13.12 -2.10
N ALA A 38 -17.65 -12.53 -3.25
CA ALA A 38 -17.83 -11.10 -3.44
C ALA A 38 -19.26 -10.82 -3.91
N ASP A 39 -20.15 -10.50 -2.96
CA ASP A 39 -21.57 -10.25 -3.23
C ASP A 39 -21.76 -9.17 -4.30
N GLU A 40 -20.99 -8.09 -4.22
CA GLU A 40 -21.04 -7.00 -5.19
C GLU A 40 -20.64 -7.42 -6.61
N PHE A 41 -19.80 -8.44 -6.76
CA PHE A 41 -19.45 -8.97 -8.10
C PHE A 41 -20.62 -9.78 -8.66
N ALA A 42 -21.35 -10.49 -7.80
CA ALA A 42 -22.55 -11.21 -8.19
C ALA A 42 -23.67 -10.24 -8.61
N GLU A 43 -23.91 -9.18 -7.85
CA GLU A 43 -24.90 -8.13 -8.14
C GLU A 43 -24.61 -7.42 -9.47
N LEU A 44 -23.32 -7.20 -9.79
CA LEU A 44 -22.89 -6.62 -11.06
C LEU A 44 -22.86 -7.62 -12.23
N GLY A 45 -23.22 -8.89 -12.01
CA GLY A 45 -23.20 -9.93 -13.03
C GLY A 45 -21.79 -10.34 -13.50
N ILE A 46 -20.76 -10.08 -12.70
CA ILE A 46 -19.39 -10.48 -13.00
C ILE A 46 -19.29 -12.02 -12.87
N LYS A 47 -18.69 -12.66 -13.86
CA LYS A 47 -18.62 -14.13 -13.89
C LYS A 47 -17.78 -14.72 -12.75
N SER A 48 -16.64 -14.10 -12.43
CA SER A 48 -15.81 -14.51 -11.29
C SER A 48 -16.26 -13.73 -10.05
N GLN A 49 -16.87 -14.41 -9.10
CA GLN A 49 -17.50 -13.81 -7.93
C GLN A 49 -16.70 -14.04 -6.64
N VAL A 50 -15.39 -14.13 -6.79
CA VAL A 50 -14.47 -14.34 -5.66
C VAL A 50 -13.34 -13.33 -5.68
N ARG A 51 -12.86 -12.99 -4.47
CA ARG A 51 -11.73 -12.06 -4.30
C ARG A 51 -10.93 -12.36 -3.04
N GLY A 52 -9.70 -11.86 -2.98
CA GLY A 52 -8.89 -11.80 -1.76
C GLY A 52 -8.64 -10.35 -1.37
N ILE A 53 -9.05 -9.95 -0.17
CA ILE A 53 -8.84 -8.60 0.37
C ILE A 53 -8.22 -8.71 1.75
N PRO A 54 -7.18 -7.92 2.08
CA PRO A 54 -6.68 -7.80 3.44
C PRO A 54 -7.79 -7.34 4.38
N LYS A 55 -7.87 -7.95 5.57
CA LYS A 55 -8.88 -7.65 6.59
C LYS A 55 -8.47 -6.42 7.41
N LEU A 56 -8.38 -5.27 6.76
CA LEU A 56 -8.09 -3.98 7.38
C LEU A 56 -9.24 -3.01 7.09
N THR A 57 -9.73 -2.36 8.13
CA THR A 57 -10.83 -1.38 8.07
C THR A 57 -10.28 0.04 7.97
N GLU A 58 -11.14 1.03 7.73
CA GLU A 58 -10.73 2.44 7.75
C GLU A 58 -10.30 2.88 9.16
N GLU A 59 -10.88 2.30 10.22
CA GLU A 59 -10.48 2.51 11.60
C GLU A 59 -9.05 2.02 11.84
N ASP A 60 -8.71 0.81 11.33
CA ASP A 60 -7.35 0.27 11.42
C ASP A 60 -6.33 1.18 10.74
N PHE A 61 -6.67 1.73 9.56
CA PHE A 61 -5.78 2.68 8.88
C PHE A 61 -5.60 3.98 9.65
N GLN A 62 -6.65 4.47 10.32
CA GLN A 62 -6.56 5.68 11.14
C GLN A 62 -5.74 5.46 12.41
N GLU A 63 -5.73 4.25 12.96
CA GLU A 63 -4.93 3.87 14.10
C GLU A 63 -3.46 3.65 13.73
N LEU A 64 -3.21 2.90 12.63
CA LEU A 64 -1.88 2.43 12.25
C LEU A 64 -1.07 3.47 11.45
N ILE A 65 -1.72 4.41 10.77
CA ILE A 65 -1.05 5.39 9.90
C ILE A 65 -1.25 6.80 10.44
N PRO A 66 -0.16 7.56 10.68
CA PRO A 66 -0.29 8.94 11.12
C PRO A 66 -1.16 9.77 10.16
N LYS A 67 -2.05 10.60 10.70
CA LYS A 67 -2.98 11.44 9.91
C LYS A 67 -2.28 12.31 8.86
N SER A 68 -1.08 12.79 9.19
CA SER A 68 -0.23 13.57 8.27
C SER A 68 0.21 12.79 7.03
N VAL A 69 0.33 11.47 7.13
CA VAL A 69 0.68 10.55 6.04
C VAL A 69 -0.57 10.04 5.34
N LEU A 70 -1.58 9.59 6.11
CA LEU A 70 -2.80 8.94 5.63
C LEU A 70 -3.53 9.77 4.56
N ARG A 71 -3.56 11.10 4.71
CA ARG A 71 -4.21 12.00 3.74
C ARG A 71 -3.62 11.94 2.32
N PHE A 72 -2.38 11.48 2.17
CA PHE A 72 -1.73 11.28 0.87
C PHE A 72 -1.84 9.85 0.34
N CYS A 73 -2.36 8.92 1.15
CA CYS A 73 -2.40 7.50 0.81
C CYS A 73 -3.65 7.15 0.01
N GLY A 74 -3.46 6.66 -1.21
CA GLY A 74 -4.43 5.78 -1.84
C GLY A 74 -4.34 4.37 -1.22
N THR A 75 -5.21 3.46 -1.63
CA THR A 75 -5.31 2.10 -1.05
C THR A 75 -3.97 1.36 -1.02
N ASN A 76 -3.22 1.41 -2.13
CA ASN A 76 -1.91 0.73 -2.23
C ASN A 76 -0.90 1.27 -1.22
N ALA A 77 -0.87 2.60 -1.05
CA ALA A 77 0.05 3.26 -0.11
C ALA A 77 -0.29 2.95 1.35
N LYS A 78 -1.58 2.78 1.69
CA LYS A 78 -2.00 2.35 3.03
C LYS A 78 -1.42 0.98 3.37
N TYR A 79 -1.61 -0.01 2.50
CA TYR A 79 -1.07 -1.36 2.70
C TYR A 79 0.46 -1.38 2.74
N ALA A 80 1.10 -0.67 1.83
CA ALA A 80 2.55 -0.60 1.75
C ALA A 80 3.18 0.06 2.99
N TYR A 81 2.53 1.11 3.54
CA TYR A 81 2.97 1.75 4.77
C TYR A 81 2.98 0.77 5.94
N ILE A 82 1.88 0.06 6.15
CA ILE A 82 1.76 -0.92 7.25
C ILE A 82 2.77 -2.05 7.08
N ALA A 83 2.92 -2.58 5.86
CA ALA A 83 3.89 -3.63 5.59
C ALA A 83 5.33 -3.16 5.82
N MET A 84 5.69 -1.95 5.40
CA MET A 84 7.03 -1.38 5.59
C MET A 84 7.33 -1.12 7.07
N GLU A 85 6.38 -0.57 7.82
CA GLU A 85 6.53 -0.37 9.27
C GLU A 85 6.80 -1.68 9.99
N ARG A 86 6.05 -2.72 9.65
CA ARG A 86 6.23 -4.07 10.22
C ARG A 86 7.56 -4.70 9.81
N ALA A 87 7.99 -4.51 8.56
CA ALA A 87 9.30 -4.99 8.11
C ALA A 87 10.47 -4.33 8.85
N ILE A 88 10.39 -3.03 9.09
CA ILE A 88 11.38 -2.28 9.87
C ILE A 88 11.43 -2.80 11.31
N LYS A 89 10.27 -3.03 11.92
CA LYS A 89 10.15 -3.59 13.27
C LYS A 89 10.71 -5.00 13.35
N ASP A 90 10.38 -5.87 12.40
CA ASP A 90 10.86 -7.25 12.32
C ASP A 90 12.38 -7.30 12.12
N ALA A 91 12.94 -6.37 11.35
CA ALA A 91 14.39 -6.21 11.20
C ALA A 91 15.11 -5.70 12.46
N GLY A 92 14.36 -5.26 13.49
CA GLY A 92 14.92 -4.63 14.68
C GLY A 92 15.58 -3.27 14.43
N LEU A 93 15.27 -2.63 13.31
CA LEU A 93 15.85 -1.33 12.96
C LEU A 93 15.20 -0.21 13.78
N LYS A 94 16.06 0.71 14.24
CA LYS A 94 15.66 1.93 14.91
C LYS A 94 15.68 3.12 13.95
N PRO A 95 14.98 4.22 14.25
CA PRO A 95 14.99 5.41 13.39
C PRO A 95 16.39 5.89 12.98
N GLU A 96 17.35 5.85 13.88
CA GLU A 96 18.76 6.22 13.62
C GLU A 96 19.46 5.34 12.59
N ASP A 97 18.98 4.13 12.33
CA ASP A 97 19.58 3.22 11.37
C ASP A 97 19.19 3.56 9.92
N TYR A 98 17.97 4.08 9.72
CA TYR A 98 17.40 4.28 8.38
C TYR A 98 16.99 5.72 8.05
N GLN A 99 16.63 6.54 9.04
CA GLN A 99 16.24 7.92 8.78
C GLN A 99 17.44 8.78 8.40
N GLU A 100 17.22 9.69 7.45
CA GLU A 100 18.23 10.65 6.99
C GLU A 100 19.55 10.00 6.52
N ASN A 101 19.50 8.72 6.17
CA ASN A 101 20.64 7.95 5.73
C ASN A 101 20.63 7.79 4.18
N PRO A 102 21.58 8.42 3.46
CA PRO A 102 21.63 8.35 2.00
C PRO A 102 21.94 6.95 1.45
N ARG A 103 22.29 6.00 2.29
CA ARG A 103 22.51 4.60 1.93
C ARG A 103 21.27 3.74 2.04
N VAL A 104 20.17 4.27 2.58
CA VAL A 104 18.89 3.58 2.71
C VAL A 104 17.97 4.01 1.58
N ALA A 105 17.77 3.12 0.63
CA ALA A 105 16.91 3.30 -0.54
C ALA A 105 15.49 2.78 -0.28
N SER A 106 14.53 3.31 -1.04
CA SER A 106 13.15 2.83 -1.09
C SER A 106 12.80 2.43 -2.52
N ILE A 107 12.50 1.16 -2.75
CA ILE A 107 12.09 0.64 -4.06
C ILE A 107 10.71 0.02 -3.89
N ILE A 108 9.70 0.64 -4.51
CA ILE A 108 8.30 0.25 -4.35
C ILE A 108 7.73 -0.15 -5.70
N GLY A 109 7.24 -1.38 -5.76
CA GLY A 109 6.48 -1.87 -6.90
C GLY A 109 4.97 -1.63 -6.71
N GLN A 110 4.29 -1.12 -7.75
CA GLN A 110 2.84 -1.00 -7.72
C GLN A 110 2.28 -1.16 -9.15
N GLY A 111 1.35 -2.10 -9.31
CA GLY A 111 0.79 -2.46 -10.62
C GLY A 111 -0.23 -1.46 -11.17
N GLY A 112 -0.76 -0.58 -10.32
CA GLY A 112 -1.75 0.42 -10.70
C GLY A 112 -1.91 1.51 -9.64
N THR A 113 -2.67 2.55 -9.98
CA THR A 113 -2.94 3.68 -9.10
C THR A 113 -4.19 3.45 -8.24
N SER A 114 -4.57 4.43 -7.42
CA SER A 114 -5.82 4.38 -6.64
C SER A 114 -7.03 4.59 -7.54
N ILE A 115 -7.66 3.53 -7.99
CA ILE A 115 -8.88 3.58 -8.82
C ILE A 115 -10.03 4.29 -8.10
N PRO A 116 -10.31 4.06 -6.80
CA PRO A 116 -11.36 4.79 -6.10
C PRO A 116 -11.19 6.31 -6.17
N ASP A 117 -9.97 6.83 -5.99
CA ASP A 117 -9.70 8.26 -6.08
C ASP A 117 -9.94 8.82 -7.49
N ILE A 118 -9.67 8.04 -8.53
CA ILE A 118 -9.95 8.41 -9.93
C ILE A 118 -11.47 8.46 -10.15
N VAL A 119 -12.20 7.42 -9.77
CA VAL A 119 -13.66 7.34 -9.93
C VAL A 119 -14.33 8.49 -9.21
N GLU A 120 -14.03 8.73 -7.94
CA GLU A 120 -14.60 9.83 -7.17
C GLU A 120 -14.25 11.21 -7.76
N THR A 121 -13.09 11.34 -8.40
CA THR A 121 -12.73 12.58 -9.11
C THR A 121 -13.62 12.78 -10.34
N VAL A 122 -13.80 11.74 -11.14
CA VAL A 122 -14.67 11.77 -12.33
C VAL A 122 -16.10 12.09 -11.92
N ASP A 123 -16.64 11.39 -10.92
CA ASP A 123 -18.00 11.61 -10.42
C ASP A 123 -18.19 13.05 -9.91
N ALA A 124 -17.21 13.59 -9.18
CA ALA A 124 -17.27 14.96 -8.69
C ALA A 124 -17.30 15.96 -9.85
N VAL A 125 -16.49 15.78 -10.88
CA VAL A 125 -16.45 16.64 -12.08
C VAL A 125 -17.75 16.54 -12.86
N GLN A 126 -18.25 15.32 -13.10
CA GLN A 126 -19.47 15.07 -13.88
C GLN A 126 -20.76 15.45 -13.14
N SER A 127 -20.69 15.64 -11.82
CA SER A 127 -21.88 16.00 -11.01
C SER A 127 -22.54 17.31 -11.41
N GLY A 128 -21.91 18.14 -12.26
CA GLY A 128 -22.40 19.45 -12.69
C GLY A 128 -22.50 20.50 -11.57
N GLN A 129 -22.05 20.18 -10.36
CA GLN A 129 -22.12 21.09 -9.22
C GLN A 129 -21.07 22.20 -9.34
N LYS A 130 -21.46 23.47 -9.15
CA LYS A 130 -20.54 24.62 -9.23
C LYS A 130 -19.30 24.51 -8.33
N ARG A 131 -19.38 23.71 -7.25
CA ARG A 131 -18.30 23.51 -6.27
C ARG A 131 -17.65 22.13 -6.36
N TRP A 132 -17.67 21.46 -7.52
CA TRP A 132 -17.05 20.14 -7.69
C TRP A 132 -15.56 20.10 -7.25
N LYS A 133 -14.84 21.22 -7.43
CA LYS A 133 -13.44 21.35 -6.99
C LYS A 133 -13.25 21.08 -5.49
N ASN A 134 -14.21 21.50 -4.67
CA ASN A 134 -14.15 21.28 -3.22
C ASN A 134 -14.34 19.80 -2.85
N LYS A 135 -15.06 19.05 -3.70
CA LYS A 135 -15.24 17.59 -3.51
C LYS A 135 -14.00 16.80 -3.90
N VAL A 136 -13.28 17.25 -4.93
CA VAL A 136 -12.02 16.60 -5.33
C VAL A 136 -10.96 16.79 -4.25
N GLY A 137 -10.86 17.99 -3.68
CA GLY A 137 -9.87 18.32 -2.67
C GLY A 137 -8.42 18.30 -3.18
N PRO A 138 -7.45 18.67 -2.35
CA PRO A 138 -6.06 18.85 -2.77
C PRO A 138 -5.26 17.55 -2.91
N PHE A 139 -5.73 16.44 -2.37
CA PHE A 139 -4.92 15.21 -2.25
C PHE A 139 -5.24 14.12 -3.29
N ARG A 140 -6.37 14.21 -4.00
CA ARG A 140 -6.80 13.14 -4.94
C ARG A 140 -5.86 12.95 -6.11
N VAL A 141 -5.36 14.05 -6.68
CA VAL A 141 -4.37 13.95 -7.77
C VAL A 141 -3.14 13.20 -7.29
N THR A 142 -2.61 13.58 -6.11
CA THR A 142 -1.47 12.90 -5.51
C THR A 142 -1.76 11.42 -5.29
N ARG A 143 -2.90 11.05 -4.74
CA ARG A 143 -3.29 9.64 -4.51
C ARG A 143 -3.40 8.82 -5.80
N SER A 144 -3.71 9.49 -6.91
CA SER A 144 -3.87 8.85 -8.22
C SER A 144 -2.57 8.72 -9.02
N MET A 145 -1.44 9.21 -8.51
CA MET A 145 -0.15 9.13 -9.21
C MET A 145 0.55 7.80 -8.96
N GLY A 146 1.16 7.21 -10.00
CA GLY A 146 1.91 5.96 -9.88
C GLY A 146 3.16 6.05 -8.99
N SER A 147 3.70 7.25 -8.78
CA SER A 147 4.87 7.49 -7.93
C SER A 147 4.52 7.77 -6.46
N THR A 148 3.25 7.90 -6.12
CA THR A 148 2.84 8.34 -4.77
C THR A 148 3.23 7.35 -3.70
N CYS A 149 3.14 6.06 -3.97
CA CYS A 149 3.47 5.05 -2.97
C CYS A 149 4.93 5.19 -2.50
N SER A 150 5.90 5.24 -3.40
CA SER A 150 7.31 5.43 -3.05
C SER A 150 7.57 6.79 -2.41
N ALA A 151 6.95 7.86 -2.92
CA ALA A 151 7.11 9.21 -2.38
C ALA A 151 6.57 9.33 -0.95
N VAL A 152 5.38 8.79 -0.68
CA VAL A 152 4.77 8.79 0.65
C VAL A 152 5.61 7.99 1.64
N LEU A 153 6.07 6.79 1.26
CA LEU A 153 6.87 5.96 2.16
C LEU A 153 8.24 6.59 2.42
N ALA A 154 8.93 7.06 1.37
CA ALA A 154 10.21 7.74 1.55
C ALA A 154 10.11 8.96 2.47
N THR A 155 9.04 9.73 2.34
CA THR A 155 8.78 10.90 3.21
C THR A 155 8.43 10.48 4.65
N ALA A 156 7.54 9.50 4.81
CA ALA A 156 7.09 9.06 6.13
C ALA A 156 8.20 8.42 6.95
N PHE A 157 9.04 7.59 6.31
CA PHE A 157 10.18 6.91 6.95
C PHE A 157 11.49 7.70 6.82
N LYS A 158 11.46 8.89 6.22
CA LYS A 158 12.62 9.80 6.05
C LYS A 158 13.85 9.13 5.43
N THR A 159 13.65 8.24 4.46
CA THR A 159 14.77 7.64 3.72
C THR A 159 15.35 8.67 2.74
N GLN A 160 16.68 8.74 2.64
CA GLN A 160 17.36 9.72 1.79
C GLN A 160 18.13 9.09 0.63
N GLY A 161 18.18 7.77 0.54
CA GLY A 161 18.75 7.09 -0.61
C GLY A 161 17.82 7.15 -1.83
N PRO A 162 18.18 6.47 -2.92
CA PRO A 162 17.34 6.39 -4.12
C PRO A 162 15.91 5.93 -3.78
N SER A 163 14.92 6.61 -4.35
CA SER A 163 13.49 6.27 -4.21
C SER A 163 12.92 6.03 -5.60
N TYR A 164 12.51 4.79 -5.86
CA TYR A 164 11.99 4.37 -7.15
C TYR A 164 10.58 3.80 -7.03
N SER A 165 9.74 4.18 -8.00
CA SER A 165 8.48 3.48 -8.30
C SER A 165 8.66 2.63 -9.53
N ILE A 166 8.32 1.35 -9.42
CA ILE A 166 8.38 0.40 -10.53
C ILE A 166 6.95 -0.06 -10.83
N SER A 167 6.58 -0.07 -12.09
CA SER A 167 5.30 -0.60 -12.54
C SER A 167 5.50 -1.46 -13.79
N SER A 168 5.10 -2.70 -13.69
CA SER A 168 5.20 -3.72 -14.73
C SER A 168 4.01 -4.68 -14.69
N ALA A 169 2.83 -4.15 -14.37
CA ALA A 169 1.60 -4.92 -14.14
C ALA A 169 1.84 -6.09 -13.17
N CYS A 170 1.50 -7.31 -13.54
CA CYS A 170 1.66 -8.49 -12.69
C CYS A 170 3.12 -8.89 -12.40
N SER A 171 4.08 -8.41 -13.18
CA SER A 171 5.52 -8.65 -12.99
C SER A 171 6.23 -7.57 -12.18
N THR A 172 5.47 -6.71 -11.51
CA THR A 172 6.03 -5.62 -10.70
C THR A 172 6.74 -6.11 -9.42
N GLY A 173 6.32 -7.25 -8.87
CA GLY A 173 6.86 -7.84 -7.65
C GLY A 173 8.10 -8.70 -7.81
#